data_d5633bea54d3581acb021245c54baed9
#
_entry.id   d5633bea54d3581acb021245c54baed9
#
_cell.length_a   1.000
_cell.length_b   1.000
_cell.length_c   1.000
_cell.angle_alpha   90.00
_cell.angle_beta   90.00
_cell.angle_gamma   90.00
#
_symmetry.space_group_name_H-M   'P 1'
#
loop_
_entity.id
_entity.type
_entity.pdbx_description
1 polymer ?
#
loop_
_entity_poly.entity_id
_entity_poly.type
_entity_poly.pdbx_seq_one_letter_code
_entity_poly.pdbx_strand_id
1 'polypeptide(L)'
;MAQTRNKNTEYEQFTRKVFVGLSSQKRVKTIKLQHNVKLLGNSGTRHQIDVYWEYEKDGQLHKVAIECKNYSKNVPIGKVRDFYGVIDDIDGLQGIMITRKGFQDGAKKYASSKNIHLKELRAPIWEESLAGRVITDFHISMRRCLYLVDEDWAKQHGFDIKPYLRWLDMMSIEHKSLWVNASHIPIERKGDYIYNAKKEVITSHEDIEATIPGTMEEDSSHTIPFENAYIDSKYWGLVKIKEIKYDYTNETRRSIMDIDARDFIEVILKDVESGAIEYVEKKFPR
;
A
#
# COMPACT_ATOMS: atom_id res chain seq x y z
N MET A 1 32.84 28.72 -6.02
CA MET A 1 32.20 28.47 -7.33
C MET A 1 32.04 26.99 -7.66
N ALA A 2 33.00 26.10 -7.41
CA ALA A 2 32.90 24.65 -7.71
C ALA A 2 31.77 23.95 -6.96
N GLN A 3 31.55 24.22 -5.66
CA GLN A 3 30.47 23.61 -4.87
C GLN A 3 29.05 23.97 -5.34
N THR A 4 28.86 25.20 -5.85
CA THR A 4 27.54 25.65 -6.35
C THR A 4 27.22 25.00 -7.68
N ARG A 5 28.22 24.79 -8.54
CA ARG A 5 28.06 24.08 -9.82
C ARG A 5 27.68 22.63 -9.64
N ASN A 6 28.23 21.96 -8.66
CA ASN A 6 27.88 20.56 -8.33
C ASN A 6 26.42 20.44 -7.90
N LYS A 7 25.94 21.32 -6.99
CA LYS A 7 24.56 21.30 -6.49
C LYS A 7 23.49 21.54 -7.58
N ASN A 8 23.82 22.36 -8.60
CA ASN A 8 22.89 22.57 -9.71
C ASN A 8 22.79 21.31 -10.59
N THR A 9 23.94 20.73 -10.94
CA THR A 9 23.98 19.49 -11.72
C THR A 9 23.30 18.33 -10.98
N GLU A 10 23.47 18.22 -9.67
CA GLU A 10 22.74 17.25 -8.85
C GLU A 10 21.23 17.45 -8.91
N TYR A 11 20.76 18.70 -8.85
CA TYR A 11 19.33 19.01 -8.95
C TYR A 11 18.76 18.71 -10.34
N GLU A 12 19.49 18.99 -11.41
CA GLU A 12 19.14 18.65 -12.79
C GLU A 12 19.02 17.11 -12.98
N GLN A 13 20.02 16.37 -12.50
CA GLN A 13 20.01 14.90 -12.54
C GLN A 13 18.86 14.30 -11.70
N PHE A 14 18.59 14.90 -10.55
CA PHE A 14 17.47 14.53 -9.70
C PHE A 14 16.13 14.81 -10.41
N THR A 15 15.98 15.98 -11.02
CA THR A 15 14.82 16.32 -11.85
C THR A 15 14.60 15.26 -12.94
N ARG A 16 15.66 14.87 -13.66
CA ARG A 16 15.57 13.83 -14.66
C ARG A 16 15.06 12.50 -14.07
N LYS A 17 15.56 12.07 -12.89
CA LYS A 17 15.10 10.83 -12.24
C LYS A 17 13.62 10.89 -11.89
N VAL A 18 13.14 12.02 -11.40
CA VAL A 18 11.72 12.24 -11.10
C VAL A 18 10.87 12.08 -12.36
N PHE A 19 11.27 12.68 -13.47
CA PHE A 19 10.53 12.53 -14.75
C PHE A 19 10.57 11.10 -15.31
N VAL A 20 11.63 10.34 -15.08
CA VAL A 20 11.64 8.88 -15.38
C VAL A 20 10.56 8.16 -14.60
N GLY A 21 10.44 8.42 -13.29
CA GLY A 21 9.41 7.81 -12.45
C GLY A 21 8.00 8.19 -12.90
N LEU A 22 7.76 9.48 -13.08
CA LEU A 22 6.44 10.00 -13.50
C LEU A 22 6.02 9.55 -14.90
N SER A 23 6.95 9.43 -15.84
CA SER A 23 6.65 8.94 -17.20
C SER A 23 6.12 7.49 -17.17
N SER A 24 6.68 6.67 -16.29
CA SER A 24 6.22 5.29 -16.10
C SER A 24 4.79 5.24 -15.52
N GLN A 25 4.46 6.15 -14.60
CA GLN A 25 3.13 6.23 -14.00
C GLN A 25 2.08 6.74 -14.99
N LYS A 26 2.44 7.72 -15.84
CA LYS A 26 1.52 8.36 -16.80
C LYS A 26 1.25 7.53 -18.04
N ARG A 27 1.85 6.36 -18.18
CA ARG A 27 1.71 5.48 -19.37
C ARG A 27 2.04 6.17 -20.69
N VAL A 28 2.99 7.12 -20.69
CA VAL A 28 3.51 7.73 -21.90
C VAL A 28 4.72 6.95 -22.40
N LYS A 29 4.83 6.80 -23.71
CA LYS A 29 5.97 6.13 -24.33
C LYS A 29 7.13 7.11 -24.43
N THR A 30 8.03 7.09 -23.46
CA THR A 30 9.25 7.90 -23.49
C THR A 30 10.21 7.39 -24.55
N ILE A 31 10.60 8.27 -25.47
CA ILE A 31 11.57 8.01 -26.55
C ILE A 31 12.97 8.40 -26.08
N LYS A 32 13.10 9.60 -25.52
CA LYS A 32 14.35 10.13 -24.96
C LYS A 32 14.09 10.87 -23.65
N LEU A 33 14.98 10.71 -22.68
CA LEU A 33 15.02 11.53 -21.46
C LEU A 33 16.48 11.69 -21.05
N GLN A 34 17.07 12.81 -21.47
CA GLN A 34 18.51 13.06 -21.39
C GLN A 34 18.80 14.31 -20.57
N HIS A 35 19.95 14.32 -19.89
CA HIS A 35 20.47 15.46 -19.14
C HIS A 35 21.55 16.17 -19.96
N ASN A 36 21.57 17.49 -19.89
CA ASN A 36 22.60 18.33 -20.49
C ASN A 36 22.75 18.14 -22.02
N VAL A 37 21.67 18.36 -22.75
CA VAL A 37 21.61 18.19 -24.22
C VAL A 37 21.84 19.53 -24.91
N LYS A 38 22.56 19.52 -26.02
CA LYS A 38 22.70 20.69 -26.89
C LYS A 38 21.84 20.53 -28.14
N LEU A 39 20.86 21.40 -28.31
CA LEU A 39 20.00 21.46 -29.47
C LEU A 39 20.37 22.65 -30.36
N LEU A 40 20.27 22.47 -31.66
CA LEU A 40 20.51 23.56 -32.62
C LEU A 40 19.20 24.34 -32.84
N GLY A 41 19.22 25.62 -32.62
CA GLY A 41 18.10 26.51 -32.91
C GLY A 41 18.06 26.96 -34.37
N ASN A 42 16.94 27.56 -34.79
CA ASN A 42 16.74 28.15 -36.12
C ASN A 42 17.69 29.29 -36.43
N SER A 43 18.12 30.02 -35.38
CA SER A 43 19.14 31.06 -35.44
C SER A 43 20.56 30.54 -35.76
N GLY A 44 20.75 29.20 -35.77
CA GLY A 44 22.07 28.60 -35.87
C GLY A 44 22.82 28.52 -34.52
N THR A 45 22.21 29.01 -33.43
CA THR A 45 22.78 28.95 -32.08
C THR A 45 22.54 27.55 -31.46
N ARG A 46 23.51 27.06 -30.70
CA ARG A 46 23.36 25.84 -29.94
C ARG A 46 22.94 26.15 -28.51
N HIS A 47 21.73 25.76 -28.15
CA HIS A 47 21.16 25.93 -26.82
C HIS A 47 21.42 24.72 -25.94
N GLN A 48 21.89 24.94 -24.73
CA GLN A 48 22.02 23.89 -23.73
C GLN A 48 20.69 23.74 -23.00
N ILE A 49 20.17 22.53 -22.94
CA ILE A 49 18.95 22.15 -22.22
C ILE A 49 19.32 21.28 -21.02
N ASP A 50 18.90 21.67 -19.84
CA ASP A 50 19.23 20.95 -18.59
C ASP A 50 18.68 19.51 -18.63
N VAL A 51 17.39 19.32 -18.96
CA VAL A 51 16.78 18.02 -19.19
C VAL A 51 15.91 18.10 -20.44
N TYR A 52 16.17 17.22 -21.39
CA TYR A 52 15.39 17.07 -22.63
C TYR A 52 14.54 15.80 -22.55
N TRP A 53 13.23 15.94 -22.78
CA TRP A 53 12.28 14.84 -22.78
C TRP A 53 11.50 14.78 -24.09
N GLU A 54 11.56 13.63 -24.76
CA GLU A 54 10.85 13.33 -25.97
C GLU A 54 9.97 12.11 -25.71
N TYR A 55 8.67 12.24 -25.93
CA TYR A 55 7.71 11.17 -25.68
C TYR A 55 6.55 11.18 -26.69
N GLU A 56 5.93 10.03 -26.86
CA GLU A 56 4.73 9.85 -27.66
C GLU A 56 3.52 9.71 -26.74
N LYS A 57 2.48 10.48 -27.02
CA LYS A 57 1.20 10.42 -26.37
C LYS A 57 0.09 10.60 -27.41
N ASP A 58 -0.89 9.71 -27.41
CA ASP A 58 -2.04 9.72 -28.34
C ASP A 58 -1.62 9.81 -29.82
N GLY A 59 -0.51 9.14 -30.19
CA GLY A 59 0.07 9.14 -31.55
C GLY A 59 0.82 10.41 -31.91
N GLN A 60 0.98 11.36 -31.00
CA GLN A 60 1.71 12.62 -31.22
C GLN A 60 3.05 12.62 -30.50
N LEU A 61 4.08 13.13 -31.20
CA LEU A 61 5.41 13.33 -30.66
C LEU A 61 5.49 14.67 -29.91
N HIS A 62 5.87 14.62 -28.65
CA HIS A 62 6.10 15.78 -27.81
C HIS A 62 7.58 15.95 -27.52
N LYS A 63 8.10 17.15 -27.69
CA LYS A 63 9.47 17.55 -27.35
C LYS A 63 9.42 18.59 -26.25
N VAL A 64 10.08 18.32 -25.12
CA VAL A 64 10.02 19.16 -23.93
C VAL A 64 11.42 19.53 -23.48
N ALA A 65 11.69 20.82 -23.34
CA ALA A 65 12.85 21.33 -22.61
C ALA A 65 12.45 21.60 -21.16
N ILE A 66 13.25 21.10 -20.25
CA ILE A 66 13.08 21.34 -18.81
C ILE A 66 14.30 22.12 -18.33
N GLU A 67 14.06 23.33 -17.85
CA GLU A 67 15.05 24.21 -17.27
C GLU A 67 15.01 24.17 -15.77
N CYS A 68 16.11 23.89 -15.11
CA CYS A 68 16.20 23.68 -13.66
C CYS A 68 16.84 24.87 -12.95
N LYS A 69 16.13 25.45 -11.98
CA LYS A 69 16.62 26.58 -11.19
C LYS A 69 16.68 26.23 -9.70
N ASN A 70 17.85 25.78 -9.25
CA ASN A 70 18.11 25.46 -7.84
C ASN A 70 18.44 26.72 -7.02
N TYR A 71 17.54 27.69 -7.03
CA TYR A 71 17.76 28.99 -6.35
C TYR A 71 17.24 28.93 -4.90
N SER A 72 17.85 29.80 -4.06
CA SER A 72 17.39 30.03 -2.67
C SER A 72 16.25 31.05 -2.59
N LYS A 73 15.97 31.78 -3.68
CA LYS A 73 14.88 32.76 -3.80
C LYS A 73 14.01 32.47 -5.01
N ASN A 74 12.83 33.09 -5.05
CA ASN A 74 11.91 32.97 -6.17
C ASN A 74 12.56 33.39 -7.50
N VAL A 75 12.29 32.61 -8.55
CA VAL A 75 12.83 32.87 -9.89
C VAL A 75 12.24 34.14 -10.46
N PRO A 76 13.09 35.11 -10.90
CA PRO A 76 12.61 36.35 -11.46
C PRO A 76 12.22 36.21 -12.93
N ILE A 77 11.38 37.15 -13.43
CA ILE A 77 10.87 37.19 -14.82
C ILE A 77 11.98 37.10 -15.87
N GLY A 78 13.15 37.70 -15.64
CA GLY A 78 14.26 37.66 -16.60
C GLY A 78 14.68 36.25 -16.97
N LYS A 79 14.69 35.32 -16.00
CA LYS A 79 15.04 33.91 -16.26
C LYS A 79 13.99 33.17 -17.11
N VAL A 80 12.73 33.53 -16.97
CA VAL A 80 11.65 32.94 -17.82
C VAL A 80 11.75 33.51 -19.24
N ARG A 81 12.12 34.82 -19.39
CA ARG A 81 12.38 35.41 -20.71
C ARG A 81 13.56 34.78 -21.40
N ASP A 82 14.68 34.59 -20.67
CA ASP A 82 15.86 33.90 -21.22
C ASP A 82 15.49 32.51 -21.75
N PHE A 83 14.72 31.75 -20.99
CA PHE A 83 14.28 30.41 -21.36
C PHE A 83 13.27 30.43 -22.51
N TYR A 84 12.36 31.41 -22.55
CA TYR A 84 11.46 31.59 -23.70
C TYR A 84 12.23 31.75 -25.00
N GLY A 85 13.29 32.52 -25.02
CA GLY A 85 14.14 32.68 -26.21
C GLY A 85 14.74 31.37 -26.71
N VAL A 86 15.04 30.42 -25.82
CA VAL A 86 15.50 29.09 -26.21
C VAL A 86 14.39 28.26 -26.84
N ILE A 87 13.18 28.33 -26.28
CA ILE A 87 12.03 27.59 -26.77
C ILE A 87 11.56 28.10 -28.13
N ASP A 88 11.52 29.43 -28.27
CA ASP A 88 11.09 30.11 -29.48
C ASP A 88 12.02 29.85 -30.67
N ASP A 89 13.32 29.64 -30.41
CA ASP A 89 14.33 29.36 -31.43
C ASP A 89 14.35 27.87 -31.88
N ILE A 90 13.57 26.98 -31.26
CA ILE A 90 13.56 25.56 -31.59
C ILE A 90 12.12 25.09 -31.87
N ASP A 91 11.84 24.70 -33.12
CA ASP A 91 10.51 24.32 -33.55
C ASP A 91 9.91 23.13 -32.79
N GLY A 92 8.69 23.34 -32.35
CA GLY A 92 7.89 22.31 -31.67
C GLY A 92 8.38 21.99 -30.24
N LEU A 93 9.26 22.82 -29.66
CA LEU A 93 9.76 22.62 -28.31
C LEU A 93 8.80 23.25 -27.28
N GLN A 94 8.34 22.46 -26.33
CA GLN A 94 7.57 22.90 -25.18
C GLN A 94 8.49 23.19 -24.00
N GLY A 95 8.15 24.16 -23.16
CA GLY A 95 8.97 24.56 -22.02
C GLY A 95 8.38 24.22 -20.68
N ILE A 96 9.19 23.60 -19.82
CA ILE A 96 8.91 23.47 -18.39
C ILE A 96 10.06 24.10 -17.60
N MET A 97 9.75 25.05 -16.70
CA MET A 97 10.77 25.56 -15.78
C MET A 97 10.51 25.05 -14.36
N ILE A 98 11.54 24.52 -13.74
CA ILE A 98 11.46 23.86 -12.42
C ILE A 98 12.33 24.57 -11.41
N THR A 99 11.79 24.79 -10.21
CA THR A 99 12.52 25.39 -9.10
C THR A 99 12.16 24.75 -7.75
N ARG A 100 12.99 25.00 -6.74
CA ARG A 100 12.72 24.58 -5.34
C ARG A 100 11.91 25.59 -4.55
N LYS A 101 11.95 26.89 -4.92
CA LYS A 101 11.43 27.98 -4.07
C LYS A 101 10.21 28.69 -4.62
N GLY A 102 9.92 28.53 -5.89
CA GLY A 102 8.82 29.21 -6.53
C GLY A 102 9.26 30.35 -7.45
N PHE A 103 8.30 31.14 -7.92
CA PHE A 103 8.46 32.15 -8.94
C PHE A 103 7.89 33.48 -8.48
N GLN A 104 8.48 34.59 -8.93
CA GLN A 104 7.89 35.90 -8.74
C GLN A 104 6.61 36.03 -9.58
N ASP A 105 5.68 36.90 -9.19
CA ASP A 105 4.40 37.06 -9.89
C ASP A 105 4.54 37.49 -11.34
N GLY A 106 5.50 38.38 -11.63
CA GLY A 106 5.83 38.76 -13.00
C GLY A 106 6.32 37.55 -13.84
N ALA A 107 7.06 36.64 -13.23
CA ALA A 107 7.51 35.41 -13.88
C ALA A 107 6.37 34.51 -14.22
N LYS A 108 5.41 34.32 -13.28
CA LYS A 108 4.21 33.49 -13.48
C LYS A 108 3.35 34.05 -14.62
N LYS A 109 3.05 35.35 -14.59
CA LYS A 109 2.24 35.99 -15.64
C LYS A 109 2.89 35.87 -17.03
N TYR A 110 4.20 36.06 -17.11
CA TYR A 110 4.92 35.95 -18.37
C TYR A 110 4.94 34.49 -18.88
N ALA A 111 5.23 33.54 -18.01
CA ALA A 111 5.23 32.11 -18.37
C ALA A 111 3.87 31.65 -18.92
N SER A 112 2.77 31.99 -18.23
CA SER A 112 1.41 31.67 -18.69
C SER A 112 1.12 32.29 -20.06
N SER A 113 1.52 33.55 -20.30
CA SER A 113 1.35 34.22 -21.61
C SER A 113 2.17 33.58 -22.75
N LYS A 114 3.20 32.81 -22.42
CA LYS A 114 4.10 32.12 -23.36
C LYS A 114 3.98 30.60 -23.36
N ASN A 115 2.96 30.06 -22.69
CA ASN A 115 2.72 28.63 -22.56
C ASN A 115 3.91 27.84 -22.02
N ILE A 116 4.64 28.46 -21.06
CA ILE A 116 5.72 27.82 -20.32
C ILE A 116 5.14 27.29 -19.01
N HIS A 117 5.22 25.98 -18.78
CA HIS A 117 4.76 25.37 -17.55
C HIS A 117 5.76 25.60 -16.41
N LEU A 118 5.28 26.14 -15.30
CA LEU A 118 6.09 26.36 -14.12
C LEU A 118 5.81 25.31 -13.06
N LYS A 119 6.83 24.66 -12.54
CA LYS A 119 6.70 23.61 -11.52
C LYS A 119 7.66 23.83 -10.35
N GLU A 120 7.23 23.41 -9.17
CA GLU A 120 8.07 23.32 -7.98
C GLU A 120 8.40 21.86 -7.69
N LEU A 121 9.69 21.56 -7.61
CA LEU A 121 10.19 20.23 -7.23
C LEU A 121 10.94 20.35 -5.91
N ARG A 122 10.33 19.90 -4.84
CA ARG A 122 10.82 20.04 -3.47
C ARG A 122 10.20 19.02 -2.51
N ALA A 123 10.71 18.95 -1.30
CA ALA A 123 10.02 18.22 -0.25
C ALA A 123 8.62 18.82 0.01
N PRO A 124 7.62 17.98 0.37
CA PRO A 124 6.30 18.46 0.74
C PRO A 124 6.36 19.32 2.01
N ILE A 125 5.52 20.34 2.09
CA ILE A 125 5.21 21.02 3.35
C ILE A 125 4.04 20.32 4.03
N TRP A 126 3.75 20.66 5.29
CA TRP A 126 2.73 19.98 6.09
C TRP A 126 1.34 19.95 5.41
N GLU A 127 0.93 21.08 4.85
CA GLU A 127 -0.38 21.25 4.20
C GLU A 127 -0.50 20.50 2.87
N GLU A 128 0.63 20.10 2.29
CA GLU A 128 0.71 19.33 1.04
C GLU A 128 0.94 17.85 1.31
N SER A 129 1.24 17.49 2.55
CA SER A 129 1.37 16.10 2.93
C SER A 129 -0.02 15.48 3.03
N LEU A 130 -0.16 14.26 2.52
CA LEU A 130 -1.33 13.42 2.79
C LEU A 130 -1.25 12.91 4.24
N ALA A 131 -1.27 13.83 5.21
CA ALA A 131 -1.42 13.46 6.60
C ALA A 131 -2.89 13.14 6.83
N GLY A 132 -3.18 11.94 7.26
CA GLY A 132 -4.54 11.48 7.49
C GLY A 132 -4.58 10.55 8.67
N ARG A 133 -5.72 10.53 9.33
CA ARG A 133 -6.05 9.52 10.31
C ARG A 133 -6.93 8.50 9.62
N VAL A 134 -6.43 7.27 9.45
CA VAL A 134 -7.24 6.14 9.03
C VAL A 134 -7.84 5.53 10.27
N ILE A 135 -9.16 5.58 10.35
CA ILE A 135 -9.93 4.87 11.36
C ILE A 135 -10.53 3.66 10.66
N THR A 136 -10.13 2.48 11.09
CA THR A 136 -10.65 1.24 10.55
C THR A 136 -11.36 0.49 11.65
N ASP A 137 -12.63 0.23 11.47
CA ASP A 137 -13.39 -0.66 12.32
C ASP A 137 -13.26 -2.07 11.74
N PHE A 138 -12.55 -2.94 12.46
CA PHE A 138 -12.41 -4.35 12.11
C PHE A 138 -13.51 -5.11 12.80
N HIS A 139 -14.34 -5.78 12.03
CA HIS A 139 -15.22 -6.82 12.54
C HIS A 139 -14.43 -8.12 12.54
N ILE A 140 -14.04 -8.58 13.74
CA ILE A 140 -13.31 -9.82 13.91
C ILE A 140 -14.31 -10.86 14.38
N SER A 141 -14.60 -11.84 13.51
CA SER A 141 -15.29 -13.06 13.90
C SER A 141 -14.25 -14.05 14.37
N MET A 142 -14.19 -14.32 15.66
CA MET A 142 -13.40 -15.42 16.19
C MET A 142 -14.26 -16.66 16.21
N ARG A 143 -13.81 -17.70 15.51
CA ARG A 143 -14.43 -19.01 15.51
C ARG A 143 -13.66 -19.92 16.44
N ARG A 144 -14.36 -20.56 17.34
CA ARG A 144 -13.83 -21.65 18.15
C ARG A 144 -14.52 -22.93 17.72
N CYS A 145 -13.71 -23.95 17.44
CA CYS A 145 -14.20 -25.27 17.13
C CYS A 145 -13.90 -26.18 18.34
N LEU A 146 -14.94 -26.71 18.93
CA LEU A 146 -14.91 -27.53 20.12
C LEU A 146 -15.53 -28.89 19.81
N TYR A 147 -15.09 -29.92 20.51
CA TYR A 147 -15.52 -31.30 20.27
C TYR A 147 -16.07 -31.92 21.54
N LEU A 148 -17.23 -32.52 21.43
CA LEU A 148 -17.75 -33.46 22.42
C LEU A 148 -17.17 -34.84 22.11
N VAL A 149 -16.22 -35.28 22.93
CA VAL A 149 -15.61 -36.61 22.79
C VAL A 149 -16.57 -37.66 23.29
N ASP A 150 -16.60 -38.82 22.60
CA ASP A 150 -17.33 -40.00 23.06
C ASP A 150 -16.64 -40.57 24.31
N GLU A 151 -17.23 -40.36 25.49
CA GLU A 151 -16.62 -40.73 26.77
C GLU A 151 -16.42 -42.24 26.92
N ASP A 152 -17.35 -43.06 26.42
CA ASP A 152 -17.25 -44.52 26.52
C ASP A 152 -16.11 -45.00 25.63
N TRP A 153 -16.00 -44.47 24.42
CA TRP A 153 -14.88 -44.72 23.54
C TRP A 153 -13.56 -44.27 24.19
N ALA A 154 -13.52 -43.06 24.76
CA ALA A 154 -12.33 -42.51 25.42
C ALA A 154 -11.85 -43.40 26.56
N LYS A 155 -12.76 -43.88 27.44
CA LYS A 155 -12.42 -44.80 28.54
C LYS A 155 -11.87 -46.12 28.03
N GLN A 156 -12.46 -46.70 26.98
CA GLN A 156 -12.02 -47.98 26.39
C GLN A 156 -10.63 -47.88 25.73
N HIS A 157 -10.26 -46.69 25.21
CA HIS A 157 -9.01 -46.48 24.50
C HIS A 157 -7.94 -45.75 25.35
N GLY A 158 -8.18 -45.60 26.68
CA GLY A 158 -7.24 -44.95 27.57
C GLY A 158 -7.06 -43.46 27.32
N PHE A 159 -8.02 -42.83 26.67
CA PHE A 159 -7.99 -41.40 26.39
C PHE A 159 -8.48 -40.65 27.63
N ASP A 160 -7.56 -39.92 28.30
CA ASP A 160 -7.88 -39.11 29.46
C ASP A 160 -8.08 -37.64 29.09
N ILE A 161 -9.29 -37.14 29.21
CA ILE A 161 -9.65 -35.73 28.96
C ILE A 161 -9.37 -34.85 30.17
N LYS A 162 -9.06 -35.39 31.35
CA LYS A 162 -8.80 -34.60 32.57
C LYS A 162 -7.63 -33.63 32.47
N PRO A 163 -6.52 -33.90 31.77
CA PRO A 163 -5.46 -32.94 31.57
C PRO A 163 -5.94 -31.65 30.86
N TYR A 164 -6.92 -31.76 29.97
CA TYR A 164 -7.52 -30.60 29.32
C TYR A 164 -8.35 -29.76 30.27
N LEU A 165 -9.13 -30.40 31.11
CA LEU A 165 -9.92 -29.71 32.13
C LEU A 165 -9.00 -28.98 33.13
N ARG A 166 -7.82 -29.55 33.47
CA ARG A 166 -6.81 -28.89 34.31
C ARG A 166 -6.18 -27.70 33.60
N TRP A 167 -5.91 -27.80 32.31
CA TRP A 167 -5.35 -26.70 31.54
C TRP A 167 -6.36 -25.54 31.46
N LEU A 168 -7.63 -25.82 31.28
CA LEU A 168 -8.71 -24.84 31.37
C LEU A 168 -8.78 -24.18 32.75
N ASP A 169 -8.53 -24.93 33.83
CA ASP A 169 -8.49 -24.42 35.20
C ASP A 169 -7.31 -23.46 35.44
N MET A 170 -6.24 -23.56 34.68
CA MET A 170 -5.08 -22.67 34.78
C MET A 170 -5.24 -21.37 33.98
N MET A 171 -6.24 -21.25 33.13
CA MET A 171 -6.52 -20.02 32.37
C MET A 171 -7.07 -18.92 33.29
N SER A 172 -6.84 -17.65 32.90
CA SER A 172 -7.36 -16.50 33.65
C SER A 172 -8.89 -16.52 33.75
N ILE A 173 -9.43 -15.88 34.80
CA ILE A 173 -10.88 -15.84 35.09
C ILE A 173 -11.66 -15.30 33.87
N GLU A 174 -11.08 -14.39 33.13
CA GLU A 174 -11.66 -13.79 31.92
C GLU A 174 -11.85 -14.80 30.80
N HIS A 175 -10.97 -15.78 30.71
CA HIS A 175 -11.07 -16.89 29.74
C HIS A 175 -11.91 -18.07 30.30
N LYS A 176 -11.97 -18.24 31.62
CA LYS A 176 -12.80 -19.29 32.27
C LYS A 176 -14.30 -19.12 32.00
N SER A 177 -14.81 -17.89 31.98
CA SER A 177 -16.23 -17.62 31.77
C SER A 177 -16.74 -18.15 30.42
N LEU A 178 -15.85 -18.29 29.45
CA LEU A 178 -16.14 -18.81 28.12
C LEU A 178 -16.16 -20.36 28.05
N TRP A 179 -15.69 -21.07 29.08
CA TRP A 179 -15.46 -22.52 29.06
C TRP A 179 -16.20 -23.27 30.19
N VAL A 180 -16.80 -22.58 31.11
CA VAL A 180 -17.32 -23.13 32.39
C VAL A 180 -18.49 -24.11 32.26
N ASN A 181 -19.11 -24.25 31.09
CA ASN A 181 -20.15 -25.26 30.85
C ASN A 181 -19.77 -26.29 29.77
N ALA A 182 -18.47 -26.52 29.60
CA ALA A 182 -18.01 -27.24 28.42
C ALA A 182 -17.87 -28.74 28.67
N SER A 183 -18.88 -29.47 28.25
CA SER A 183 -18.72 -30.87 27.80
C SER A 183 -17.86 -30.97 26.55
N HIS A 184 -17.60 -29.84 25.88
CA HIS A 184 -16.84 -29.72 24.64
C HIS A 184 -15.46 -29.23 24.90
N ILE A 185 -14.45 -29.86 24.32
CA ILE A 185 -13.02 -29.51 24.48
C ILE A 185 -12.39 -29.08 23.16
N PRO A 186 -11.41 -28.18 23.16
CA PRO A 186 -10.61 -27.91 21.98
C PRO A 186 -9.64 -29.08 21.74
N ILE A 187 -9.51 -29.51 20.50
CA ILE A 187 -8.55 -30.54 20.11
C ILE A 187 -7.70 -29.99 18.96
N GLU A 188 -6.38 -30.01 19.13
CA GLU A 188 -5.46 -29.63 18.06
C GLU A 188 -5.42 -30.75 17.02
N ARG A 189 -5.87 -30.41 15.80
CA ARG A 189 -6.03 -31.32 14.66
C ARG A 189 -4.78 -31.39 13.79
N LYS A 190 -4.57 -32.50 13.09
CA LYS A 190 -3.55 -32.62 12.03
C LYS A 190 -4.00 -32.12 10.67
N GLY A 191 -5.28 -31.95 10.48
CA GLY A 191 -5.88 -31.53 9.22
C GLY A 191 -7.31 -31.05 9.42
N ASP A 192 -7.98 -30.76 8.32
CA ASP A 192 -9.31 -30.15 8.30
C ASP A 192 -10.44 -31.15 8.05
N TYR A 193 -10.15 -32.46 8.06
CA TYR A 193 -11.08 -33.51 7.71
C TYR A 193 -11.62 -34.21 8.94
N ILE A 194 -12.85 -34.70 8.78
CA ILE A 194 -13.55 -35.61 9.70
C ILE A 194 -13.59 -36.98 9.06
N TYR A 195 -13.32 -37.98 9.85
CA TYR A 195 -13.10 -39.37 9.39
C TYR A 195 -14.09 -40.33 10.00
N ASN A 196 -14.25 -41.49 9.34
CA ASN A 196 -14.86 -42.66 9.95
C ASN A 196 -13.81 -43.51 10.72
N ALA A 197 -14.22 -44.60 11.33
CA ALA A 197 -13.35 -45.51 12.08
C ALA A 197 -12.20 -46.13 11.25
N LYS A 198 -12.34 -46.18 9.93
CA LYS A 198 -11.32 -46.70 9.01
C LYS A 198 -10.37 -45.61 8.52
N LYS A 199 -10.48 -44.39 9.03
CA LYS A 199 -9.75 -43.21 8.60
C LYS A 199 -10.08 -42.77 7.15
N GLU A 200 -11.25 -43.07 6.66
CA GLU A 200 -11.79 -42.55 5.41
C GLU A 200 -12.48 -41.21 5.70
N VAL A 201 -12.30 -40.23 4.81
CA VAL A 201 -12.88 -38.90 4.96
C VAL A 201 -14.39 -38.96 4.82
N ILE A 202 -15.10 -38.38 5.77
CA ILE A 202 -16.56 -38.21 5.75
C ILE A 202 -16.91 -36.83 5.18
N THR A 203 -16.26 -35.79 5.70
CA THR A 203 -16.45 -34.37 5.36
C THR A 203 -15.27 -33.56 5.82
N SER A 204 -15.28 -32.26 5.53
CA SER A 204 -14.30 -31.29 6.05
C SER A 204 -14.96 -30.28 6.99
N HIS A 205 -14.16 -29.58 7.79
CA HIS A 205 -14.65 -28.46 8.57
C HIS A 205 -15.12 -27.32 7.68
N GLU A 206 -14.46 -27.10 6.54
CA GLU A 206 -14.85 -26.11 5.53
C GLU A 206 -16.26 -26.40 4.97
N ASP A 207 -16.54 -27.67 4.61
CA ASP A 207 -17.86 -28.07 4.11
C ASP A 207 -18.94 -27.87 5.17
N ILE A 208 -18.64 -28.20 6.44
CA ILE A 208 -19.55 -27.99 7.55
C ILE A 208 -19.82 -26.52 7.78
N GLU A 209 -18.76 -25.71 7.83
CA GLU A 209 -18.86 -24.26 8.05
C GLU A 209 -19.68 -23.57 6.95
N ALA A 210 -19.60 -24.06 5.72
CA ALA A 210 -20.39 -23.56 4.60
C ALA A 210 -21.92 -23.79 4.79
N THR A 211 -22.32 -24.74 5.65
CA THR A 211 -23.74 -25.00 5.96
C THR A 211 -24.27 -24.13 7.10
N ILE A 212 -23.39 -23.47 7.86
CA ILE A 212 -23.78 -22.65 9.01
C ILE A 212 -24.31 -21.30 8.51
N PRO A 213 -25.49 -20.84 8.94
CA PRO A 213 -26.05 -19.57 8.53
C PRO A 213 -25.10 -18.41 8.87
N GLY A 214 -24.86 -17.53 7.89
CA GLY A 214 -23.92 -16.42 7.99
C GLY A 214 -24.40 -15.20 8.79
N THR A 215 -25.21 -15.37 9.83
CA THR A 215 -25.68 -14.28 10.69
C THR A 215 -24.59 -13.91 11.71
N MET A 216 -23.87 -12.85 11.44
CA MET A 216 -22.65 -12.47 12.18
C MET A 216 -22.82 -11.20 13.04
N GLU A 217 -24.04 -10.85 13.44
CA GLU A 217 -24.27 -9.64 14.23
C GLU A 217 -24.18 -9.87 15.74
N GLU A 218 -24.33 -11.11 16.20
CA GLU A 218 -24.30 -11.47 17.62
C GLU A 218 -23.45 -12.73 17.86
N ASP A 219 -23.00 -12.91 19.09
CA ASP A 219 -22.36 -14.13 19.52
C ASP A 219 -23.32 -15.31 19.33
N SER A 220 -22.89 -16.30 18.60
CA SER A 220 -23.71 -17.47 18.27
C SER A 220 -22.95 -18.77 18.40
N SER A 221 -23.70 -19.87 18.54
CA SER A 221 -23.13 -21.20 18.67
C SER A 221 -23.94 -22.17 17.82
N HIS A 222 -23.24 -23.00 17.06
CA HIS A 222 -23.83 -24.08 16.28
C HIS A 222 -23.25 -25.42 16.68
N THR A 223 -24.12 -26.39 16.93
CA THR A 223 -23.72 -27.75 17.30
C THR A 223 -24.16 -28.72 16.22
N ILE A 224 -23.24 -29.55 15.77
CA ILE A 224 -23.46 -30.53 14.71
C ILE A 224 -23.20 -31.94 15.29
N PRO A 225 -24.22 -32.78 15.42
CA PRO A 225 -24.08 -34.12 15.96
C PRO A 225 -23.52 -35.12 14.94
N PHE A 226 -22.79 -36.11 15.44
CA PHE A 226 -22.26 -37.22 14.66
C PHE A 226 -22.50 -38.56 15.39
N GLU A 227 -22.89 -39.57 14.66
CA GLU A 227 -23.04 -40.90 15.25
C GLU A 227 -21.73 -41.69 15.31
N ASN A 228 -20.89 -41.56 14.29
CA ASN A 228 -19.67 -42.36 14.18
C ASN A 228 -18.56 -41.58 13.44
N ALA A 229 -18.13 -40.48 14.04
CA ALA A 229 -17.11 -39.58 13.47
C ALA A 229 -15.85 -39.51 14.34
N TYR A 230 -14.73 -39.25 13.68
CA TYR A 230 -13.42 -39.17 14.30
C TYR A 230 -12.69 -37.96 13.75
N ILE A 231 -11.87 -37.35 14.60
CA ILE A 231 -10.88 -36.30 14.20
C ILE A 231 -9.46 -36.85 14.38
N ASP A 232 -8.54 -36.51 13.49
CA ASP A 232 -7.11 -36.83 13.64
C ASP A 232 -6.43 -35.79 14.51
N SER A 233 -6.31 -36.12 15.78
CA SER A 233 -5.64 -35.24 16.76
C SER A 233 -4.14 -35.31 16.59
N LYS A 234 -3.48 -34.15 16.80
CA LYS A 234 -2.03 -34.02 16.75
C LYS A 234 -1.30 -34.92 17.74
N TYR A 235 -1.93 -35.14 18.89
CA TYR A 235 -1.28 -35.82 20.02
C TYR A 235 -1.82 -37.24 20.29
N TRP A 236 -3.06 -37.57 19.86
CA TRP A 236 -3.72 -38.82 20.24
C TRP A 236 -4.19 -39.68 19.08
N GLY A 237 -3.89 -39.27 17.84
CA GLY A 237 -4.39 -39.94 16.65
C GLY A 237 -5.89 -39.73 16.48
N LEU A 238 -6.62 -40.79 16.02
CA LEU A 238 -8.07 -40.72 15.82
C LEU A 238 -8.79 -40.67 17.15
N VAL A 239 -9.56 -39.61 17.38
CA VAL A 239 -10.40 -39.41 18.55
C VAL A 239 -11.86 -39.42 18.12
N LYS A 240 -12.69 -40.32 18.72
CA LYS A 240 -14.12 -40.40 18.44
C LYS A 240 -14.86 -39.23 19.05
N ILE A 241 -15.69 -38.57 18.25
CA ILE A 241 -16.48 -37.41 18.65
C ILE A 241 -17.97 -37.70 18.46
N LYS A 242 -18.80 -37.10 19.32
CA LYS A 242 -20.28 -37.10 19.23
C LYS A 242 -20.81 -35.84 18.59
N GLU A 243 -20.13 -34.71 18.81
CA GLU A 243 -20.57 -33.41 18.32
C GLU A 243 -19.38 -32.49 18.03
N ILE A 244 -19.60 -31.59 17.09
CA ILE A 244 -18.74 -30.44 16.86
C ILE A 244 -19.53 -29.18 17.21
N LYS A 245 -18.98 -28.32 18.05
CA LYS A 245 -19.56 -27.03 18.40
C LYS A 245 -18.70 -25.94 17.81
N TYR A 246 -19.31 -25.07 17.02
CA TYR A 246 -18.71 -23.84 16.52
C TYR A 246 -19.25 -22.66 17.33
N ASP A 247 -18.38 -21.98 18.06
CA ASP A 247 -18.70 -20.75 18.75
C ASP A 247 -18.18 -19.57 17.94
N TYR A 248 -19.04 -18.62 17.64
CA TYR A 248 -18.73 -17.38 16.96
C TYR A 248 -18.82 -16.24 17.96
N THR A 249 -17.72 -15.49 18.09
CA THR A 249 -17.69 -14.27 18.87
C THR A 249 -17.38 -13.11 17.91
N ASN A 250 -18.23 -12.12 17.86
CA ASN A 250 -18.06 -10.96 17.02
C ASN A 250 -17.54 -9.82 17.87
N GLU A 251 -16.32 -9.37 17.59
CA GLU A 251 -15.73 -8.19 18.19
C GLU A 251 -15.52 -7.11 17.15
N THR A 252 -16.00 -5.91 17.45
CA THR A 252 -15.61 -4.73 16.68
C THR A 252 -14.41 -4.08 17.35
N ARG A 253 -13.26 -4.13 16.68
CA ARG A 253 -12.05 -3.44 17.13
C ARG A 253 -11.80 -2.24 16.25
N ARG A 254 -11.69 -1.08 16.90
CA ARG A 254 -11.28 0.14 16.24
C ARG A 254 -9.76 0.26 16.27
N SER A 255 -9.16 0.32 15.08
CA SER A 255 -7.76 0.68 14.92
C SER A 255 -7.67 2.10 14.39
N ILE A 256 -6.83 2.89 15.02
CA ILE A 256 -6.53 4.26 14.59
C ILE A 256 -5.07 4.26 14.15
N MET A 257 -4.86 4.60 12.88
CA MET A 257 -3.52 4.74 12.31
C MET A 257 -3.36 6.18 11.82
N ASP A 258 -2.43 6.90 12.41
CA ASP A 258 -2.02 8.19 11.88
C ASP A 258 -0.99 7.94 10.76
N ILE A 259 -1.34 8.32 9.54
CA ILE A 259 -0.47 8.21 8.37
C ILE A 259 0.13 9.58 8.11
N ASP A 260 1.45 9.68 8.18
CA ASP A 260 2.20 10.82 7.69
C ASP A 260 2.88 10.42 6.38
N ALA A 261 2.29 10.85 5.27
CA ALA A 261 2.80 10.50 3.95
C ALA A 261 4.22 11.05 3.69
N ARG A 262 4.74 11.99 4.51
CA ARG A 262 6.13 12.47 4.42
C ARG A 262 7.14 11.34 4.64
N ASP A 263 6.76 10.29 5.35
CA ASP A 263 7.61 9.13 5.52
C ASP A 263 7.76 8.32 4.23
N PHE A 264 6.79 8.39 3.33
CA PHE A 264 6.74 7.66 2.06
C PHE A 264 7.07 8.53 0.83
N ILE A 265 6.89 9.85 0.94
CA ILE A 265 7.10 10.78 -0.16
C ILE A 265 8.53 11.35 -0.09
N GLU A 266 9.27 11.21 -1.18
CA GLU A 266 10.60 11.81 -1.30
C GLU A 266 10.48 13.30 -1.65
N VAL A 267 9.69 13.60 -2.68
CA VAL A 267 9.43 14.95 -3.16
C VAL A 267 8.05 15.07 -3.80
N ILE A 268 7.62 16.31 -3.97
CA ILE A 268 6.46 16.66 -4.78
C ILE A 268 6.90 17.43 -6.04
N LEU A 269 6.16 17.23 -7.12
CA LEU A 269 6.20 18.07 -8.30
C LEU A 269 4.85 18.81 -8.38
N LYS A 270 4.86 20.09 -7.96
CA LYS A 270 3.66 20.94 -7.93
C LYS A 270 3.59 21.81 -9.16
N ASP A 271 2.49 21.78 -9.84
CA ASP A 271 2.19 22.74 -10.91
C ASP A 271 1.79 24.09 -10.31
N VAL A 272 2.43 25.15 -10.75
CA VAL A 272 2.28 26.49 -10.15
C VAL A 272 0.97 27.15 -10.56
N GLU A 273 0.44 26.84 -11.74
CA GLU A 273 -0.77 27.45 -12.27
C GLU A 273 -2.03 26.74 -11.73
N SER A 274 -2.09 25.44 -11.86
CA SER A 274 -3.24 24.64 -11.42
C SER A 274 -3.22 24.28 -9.94
N GLY A 275 -2.05 24.33 -9.30
CA GLY A 275 -1.83 23.83 -7.94
C GLY A 275 -1.79 22.31 -7.82
N ALA A 276 -1.91 21.57 -8.92
CA ALA A 276 -1.88 20.11 -8.93
C ALA A 276 -0.54 19.57 -8.43
N ILE A 277 -0.58 18.56 -7.60
CA ILE A 277 0.59 17.94 -6.98
C ILE A 277 0.74 16.51 -7.45
N GLU A 278 1.92 16.17 -7.93
CA GLU A 278 2.35 14.82 -8.23
C GLU A 278 3.35 14.39 -7.14
N TYR A 279 3.09 13.24 -6.53
CA TYR A 279 3.93 12.70 -5.45
C TYR A 279 4.95 11.72 -6.00
N VAL A 280 6.18 11.82 -5.52
CA VAL A 280 7.27 10.90 -5.85
C VAL A 280 7.64 10.13 -4.59
N GLU A 281 7.44 8.82 -4.62
CA GLU A 281 7.67 7.94 -3.49
C GLU A 281 9.17 7.72 -3.23
N LYS A 282 9.52 7.60 -1.95
CA LYS A 282 10.84 7.09 -1.54
C LYS A 282 10.99 5.65 -2.03
N LYS A 283 12.09 5.36 -2.69
CA LYS A 283 12.46 3.97 -2.96
C LYS A 283 13.03 3.37 -1.68
N PHE A 284 12.22 2.56 -1.01
CA PHE A 284 12.76 1.73 0.07
C PHE A 284 13.73 0.70 -0.52
N PRO A 285 14.93 0.53 0.04
CA PRO A 285 15.78 -0.59 -0.33
C PRO A 285 15.00 -1.88 0.00
N ARG A 286 14.90 -2.73 -1.00
CA ARG A 286 14.35 -4.10 -0.84
C ARG A 286 15.32 -4.95 -0.07
#